data_a8fbd3ec5a3aba5c24ccb9fc76efb219
#
_entry.id   a8fbd3ec5a3aba5c24ccb9fc76efb219
#
_cell.length_a   1.000
_cell.length_b   1.000
_cell.length_c   1.000
_cell.angle_alpha   90.00
_cell.angle_beta   90.00
_cell.angle_gamma   90.00
#
_symmetry.space_group_name_H-M   'P 1'
#
loop_
_entity.id
_entity.type
_entity.pdbx_description
1 polymer ?
#
loop_
_entity_poly.entity_id
_entity_poly.type
_entity_poly.pdbx_seq_one_letter_code
_entity_poly.pdbx_strand_id
1 'polypeptide(L)'
;MKRLFFLGLMLVVCVFSTQAQFGYYNDALQFSRTNSIGTARTQALGGAQVALGGDINSAYANPAGLGFNRSSVVTFTPSINFYNSESEYFGELTDDYKANFNIANLGVIFNFANSDIETSKFKGGSFAITVTRENNFHSDIRYDGFNTTPSESGISRSSIVESWLDQAWGTPVDQLGNLGIVYDAYNHYLINDFVDPNEPNGYNKFIGDFPRQIEVLTSKGSQYQWDFAAGGNYDDILYFGASLSINSIRYTKENTYTESEFLYNNAPDDAINEVSTRTTLDVRGTGISGTFGLIARPADFLRIGVSATTPTYYGMREESSEDLFTSYNNWEYAITADSSIVLQDFYDEYFSESSYNITTPFKLTTGAAFFLGKHGFISADVDFIDYSSAKLKSSDFNVSEDNQTIKSLYQNTINFRVGSEIRLDAFRLRGGYSYEGDPYLSSGIDNSIKKISAGLGYRNQEFFVDVSAVHSKWNTARSPYTIYSFDDPNLNISPTAFTENKNLNVSVTFGVNF
;
A
#
# COMPACT_ATOMS: atom_id res chain seq x y z
N MET A 1 24.76 -6.23 54.20
CA MET A 1 25.58 -5.85 53.04
C MET A 1 25.25 -6.70 51.81
N LYS A 2 23.96 -6.84 51.44
CA LYS A 2 23.51 -7.56 50.20
C LYS A 2 22.28 -6.90 49.56
N ARG A 3 22.00 -5.62 49.83
CA ARG A 3 20.87 -4.87 49.26
C ARG A 3 21.27 -3.57 48.54
N LEU A 4 22.56 -3.34 48.29
CA LEU A 4 23.09 -2.13 47.66
C LEU A 4 23.71 -2.39 46.27
N PHE A 5 23.53 -3.61 45.70
CA PHE A 5 24.10 -3.98 44.41
C PHE A 5 23.04 -4.12 43.27
N PHE A 6 21.77 -3.83 43.55
CA PHE A 6 20.69 -3.95 42.58
C PHE A 6 20.11 -2.60 42.09
N LEU A 7 20.68 -1.47 42.55
CA LEU A 7 20.24 -0.13 42.12
C LEU A 7 21.19 0.54 41.12
N GLY A 8 22.18 -0.18 40.62
CA GLY A 8 23.19 0.35 39.71
C GLY A 8 23.07 -0.14 38.25
N LEU A 9 21.98 -0.87 37.89
CA LEU A 9 21.89 -1.50 36.56
C LEU A 9 20.54 -1.22 35.85
N MET A 10 19.95 -0.05 36.12
CA MET A 10 18.71 0.35 35.45
C MET A 10 18.75 1.82 35.04
N LEU A 11 19.84 2.21 34.40
CA LEU A 11 19.97 3.49 33.71
C LEU A 11 20.72 3.27 32.38
N VAL A 12 20.26 2.29 31.59
CA VAL A 12 20.36 2.36 30.15
C VAL A 12 19.14 3.14 29.73
N VAL A 13 19.27 4.44 29.69
CA VAL A 13 18.37 5.33 28.99
C VAL A 13 18.41 4.87 27.53
N CYS A 14 17.39 4.14 27.11
CA CYS A 14 17.08 4.01 25.68
C CYS A 14 16.77 5.42 25.21
N VAL A 15 17.73 6.08 24.59
CA VAL A 15 17.50 7.24 23.75
C VAL A 15 16.74 6.69 22.56
N PHE A 16 15.42 6.61 22.67
CA PHE A 16 14.57 6.44 21.52
C PHE A 16 14.67 7.74 20.72
N SER A 17 15.39 7.69 19.64
CA SER A 17 15.26 8.68 18.58
C SER A 17 13.85 8.49 18.01
N THR A 18 12.87 9.16 18.62
CA THR A 18 11.53 9.28 18.06
C THR A 18 11.62 10.27 16.90
N GLN A 19 12.20 9.82 15.80
CA GLN A 19 11.89 10.44 14.53
C GLN A 19 10.44 10.04 14.25
N ALA A 20 9.57 11.01 13.96
CA ALA A 20 8.24 10.79 13.41
C ALA A 20 8.40 10.27 11.96
N GLN A 21 9.00 9.12 11.84
CA GLN A 21 9.28 8.45 10.60
C GLN A 21 8.09 7.55 10.33
N PHE A 22 7.40 7.77 9.21
CA PHE A 22 6.46 6.77 8.69
C PHE A 22 7.18 5.43 8.75
N GLY A 23 6.60 4.47 9.49
CA GLY A 23 7.28 3.19 9.67
C GLY A 23 7.47 2.51 8.32
N TYR A 24 8.72 2.26 7.94
CA TYR A 24 9.07 1.58 6.68
C TYR A 24 8.49 0.17 6.59
N TYR A 25 8.00 -0.40 7.71
CA TYR A 25 7.25 -1.66 7.70
C TYR A 25 5.99 -1.59 6.82
N ASN A 26 5.35 -0.41 6.69
CA ASN A 26 4.21 -0.21 5.78
C ASN A 26 4.61 -0.34 4.32
N ASP A 27 5.78 0.17 3.93
CA ASP A 27 6.33 0.05 2.58
C ASP A 27 6.60 -1.40 2.22
N ALA A 28 7.10 -2.19 3.18
CA ALA A 28 7.33 -3.62 2.99
C ALA A 28 6.03 -4.35 2.61
N LEU A 29 4.89 -4.00 3.19
CA LEU A 29 3.59 -4.54 2.80
C LEU A 29 3.07 -3.93 1.50
N GLN A 30 3.08 -2.60 1.39
CA GLN A 30 2.52 -1.86 0.25
C GLN A 30 3.14 -2.30 -1.07
N PHE A 31 4.47 -2.47 -1.13
CA PHE A 31 5.18 -2.88 -2.35
C PHE A 31 5.27 -4.40 -2.54
N SER A 32 4.86 -5.19 -1.54
CA SER A 32 4.72 -6.65 -1.64
C SER A 32 3.33 -7.10 -2.06
N ARG A 33 2.29 -6.31 -1.76
CA ARG A 33 0.89 -6.64 -2.08
C ARG A 33 0.57 -6.16 -3.49
N THR A 34 0.71 -7.07 -4.46
CA THR A 34 0.48 -6.79 -5.88
C THR A 34 -0.90 -7.24 -6.34
N ASN A 35 -1.50 -6.49 -7.25
CA ASN A 35 -2.79 -6.81 -7.85
C ASN A 35 -2.63 -7.70 -9.07
N SER A 36 -3.61 -8.60 -9.32
CA SER A 36 -3.67 -9.37 -10.56
C SER A 36 -4.25 -8.53 -11.69
N ILE A 37 -3.43 -7.62 -12.23
CA ILE A 37 -3.75 -6.82 -13.41
C ILE A 37 -3.25 -7.57 -14.65
N GLY A 38 -3.07 -6.97 -15.79
CA GLY A 38 -2.62 -7.58 -17.03
C GLY A 38 -3.63 -7.36 -18.12
N THR A 39 -3.84 -8.34 -19.01
CA THR A 39 -4.79 -8.22 -20.11
C THR A 39 -6.24 -8.16 -19.61
N ALA A 40 -7.13 -7.56 -20.40
CA ALA A 40 -8.56 -7.54 -20.10
C ALA A 40 -9.14 -8.95 -19.94
N ARG A 41 -8.63 -9.94 -20.70
CA ARG A 41 -8.99 -11.36 -20.53
C ARG A 41 -8.67 -11.85 -19.14
N THR A 42 -7.46 -11.64 -18.65
CA THR A 42 -7.03 -12.07 -17.31
C THR A 42 -7.83 -11.38 -16.23
N GLN A 43 -8.03 -10.08 -16.35
CA GLN A 43 -8.81 -9.29 -15.39
C GLN A 43 -10.27 -9.76 -15.32
N ALA A 44 -10.90 -10.04 -16.48
CA ALA A 44 -12.27 -10.57 -16.53
C ALA A 44 -12.43 -11.95 -15.89
N LEU A 45 -11.35 -12.74 -15.80
CA LEU A 45 -11.30 -14.05 -15.13
C LEU A 45 -10.95 -13.94 -13.64
N GLY A 46 -10.99 -12.73 -13.06
CA GLY A 46 -10.57 -12.51 -11.67
C GLY A 46 -9.07 -12.77 -11.42
N GLY A 47 -8.25 -12.86 -12.49
CA GLY A 47 -6.83 -13.22 -12.40
C GLY A 47 -6.53 -14.71 -12.35
N ALA A 48 -7.53 -15.61 -12.44
CA ALA A 48 -7.35 -17.06 -12.39
C ALA A 48 -6.80 -17.59 -13.72
N GLN A 49 -5.46 -17.76 -13.82
CA GLN A 49 -4.82 -18.14 -15.09
C GLN A 49 -3.60 -19.05 -14.96
N VAL A 50 -3.20 -19.45 -13.76
CA VAL A 50 -1.95 -20.22 -13.53
C VAL A 50 -1.94 -21.55 -14.27
N ALA A 51 -3.10 -22.17 -14.49
CA ALA A 51 -3.26 -23.41 -15.25
C ALA A 51 -3.75 -23.21 -16.71
N LEU A 52 -4.10 -21.97 -17.12
CA LEU A 52 -4.74 -21.74 -18.43
C LEU A 52 -3.76 -21.65 -19.58
N GLY A 53 -2.77 -20.77 -19.49
CA GLY A 53 -1.85 -20.45 -20.58
C GLY A 53 -2.51 -19.77 -21.80
N GLY A 54 -1.69 -19.56 -22.86
CA GLY A 54 -2.15 -18.99 -24.13
C GLY A 54 -2.57 -17.51 -24.04
N ASP A 55 -1.97 -16.76 -23.16
CA ASP A 55 -2.13 -15.32 -22.98
C ASP A 55 -0.76 -14.71 -22.68
N ILE A 56 -0.52 -13.46 -23.09
CA ILE A 56 0.75 -12.78 -22.85
C ILE A 56 1.03 -12.61 -21.35
N ASN A 57 -0.02 -12.45 -20.55
CA ASN A 57 0.10 -12.33 -19.10
C ASN A 57 0.61 -13.63 -18.42
N SER A 58 0.76 -14.73 -19.20
CA SER A 58 1.47 -15.93 -18.71
C SER A 58 2.92 -15.64 -18.38
N ALA A 59 3.58 -14.69 -19.05
CA ALA A 59 4.94 -14.27 -18.73
C ALA A 59 5.08 -13.79 -17.27
N TYR A 60 4.04 -13.13 -16.76
CA TYR A 60 3.94 -12.65 -15.40
C TYR A 60 3.48 -13.74 -14.41
N ALA A 61 2.37 -14.44 -14.71
CA ALA A 61 1.70 -15.27 -13.72
C ALA A 61 2.24 -16.71 -13.66
N ASN A 62 2.47 -17.33 -14.82
CA ASN A 62 3.05 -18.67 -14.97
C ASN A 62 3.70 -18.81 -16.35
N PRO A 63 5.02 -18.65 -16.46
CA PRO A 63 5.71 -18.67 -17.76
C PRO A 63 5.55 -19.98 -18.54
N ALA A 64 5.22 -21.10 -17.91
CA ALA A 64 4.88 -22.34 -18.59
C ALA A 64 3.69 -22.16 -19.57
N GLY A 65 2.79 -21.24 -19.26
CA GLY A 65 1.66 -20.90 -20.11
C GLY A 65 2.01 -20.37 -21.50
N LEU A 66 3.23 -19.86 -21.69
CA LEU A 66 3.76 -19.45 -23.00
C LEU A 66 3.94 -20.65 -23.95
N GLY A 67 4.13 -21.86 -23.43
CA GLY A 67 4.21 -23.08 -24.23
C GLY A 67 2.90 -23.47 -24.96
N PHE A 68 1.76 -22.84 -24.63
CA PHE A 68 0.50 -23.05 -25.32
C PHE A 68 0.32 -22.15 -26.55
N ASN A 69 1.15 -21.14 -26.76
CA ASN A 69 1.04 -20.25 -27.89
C ASN A 69 1.45 -20.99 -29.18
N ARG A 70 0.71 -20.74 -30.25
CA ARG A 70 0.93 -21.33 -31.59
C ARG A 70 1.25 -20.28 -32.66
N SER A 71 1.17 -19.00 -32.30
CA SER A 71 1.51 -17.86 -33.14
C SER A 71 2.22 -16.80 -32.31
N SER A 72 2.97 -15.95 -32.96
CA SER A 72 3.49 -14.73 -32.37
C SER A 72 2.35 -13.73 -32.20
N VAL A 73 2.40 -12.91 -31.13
CA VAL A 73 1.30 -12.01 -30.74
C VAL A 73 1.88 -10.72 -30.19
N VAL A 74 1.30 -9.59 -30.59
CA VAL A 74 1.50 -8.28 -29.93
C VAL A 74 0.20 -7.90 -29.24
N THR A 75 0.31 -7.36 -28.02
CA THR A 75 -0.86 -6.88 -27.26
C THR A 75 -0.63 -5.50 -26.68
N PHE A 76 -1.72 -4.73 -26.56
CA PHE A 76 -1.77 -3.44 -25.89
C PHE A 76 -3.06 -3.32 -25.08
N THR A 77 -2.93 -2.97 -23.82
CA THR A 77 -4.06 -2.90 -22.86
C THR A 77 -4.11 -1.55 -22.15
N PRO A 78 -4.79 -0.52 -22.72
CA PRO A 78 -5.17 0.67 -21.98
C PRO A 78 -6.24 0.36 -20.92
N SER A 79 -6.24 1.16 -19.85
CA SER A 79 -7.13 0.99 -18.70
C SER A 79 -7.47 2.34 -18.06
N ILE A 80 -8.68 2.43 -17.51
CA ILE A 80 -9.13 3.55 -16.69
C ILE A 80 -9.59 3.01 -15.34
N ASN A 81 -9.11 3.64 -14.27
CA ASN A 81 -9.54 3.37 -12.90
C ASN A 81 -10.41 4.52 -12.39
N PHE A 82 -11.46 4.16 -11.68
CA PHE A 82 -12.36 5.05 -10.97
C PHE A 82 -12.33 4.66 -9.49
N TYR A 83 -11.62 5.43 -8.70
CA TYR A 83 -11.45 5.20 -7.27
C TYR A 83 -12.43 6.09 -6.51
N ASN A 84 -13.16 5.51 -5.56
CA ASN A 84 -14.01 6.19 -4.61
C ASN A 84 -13.63 5.78 -3.20
N SER A 85 -13.59 6.73 -2.28
CA SER A 85 -13.48 6.51 -0.85
C SER A 85 -14.67 7.13 -0.12
N GLU A 86 -15.18 6.44 0.88
CA GLU A 86 -16.19 6.92 1.82
C GLU A 86 -15.62 6.76 3.22
N SER A 87 -15.37 7.87 3.89
CA SER A 87 -14.71 7.91 5.20
C SER A 87 -15.67 8.35 6.29
N GLU A 88 -15.66 7.64 7.42
CA GLU A 88 -16.38 8.01 8.64
C GLU A 88 -15.37 8.46 9.71
N TYR A 89 -15.55 9.69 10.23
CA TYR A 89 -14.72 10.27 11.27
C TYR A 89 -15.58 11.06 12.24
N PHE A 90 -15.58 10.69 13.53
CA PHE A 90 -16.47 11.27 14.56
C PHE A 90 -17.97 11.30 14.20
N GLY A 91 -18.43 10.33 13.39
CA GLY A 91 -19.83 10.23 12.95
C GLY A 91 -20.16 11.06 11.71
N GLU A 92 -19.21 11.83 11.17
CA GLU A 92 -19.36 12.53 9.90
C GLU A 92 -18.88 11.64 8.75
N LEU A 93 -19.63 11.68 7.63
CA LEU A 93 -19.30 10.92 6.41
C LEU A 93 -18.78 11.87 5.34
N THR A 94 -17.67 11.51 4.73
CA THR A 94 -17.03 12.29 3.67
C THR A 94 -16.68 11.40 2.50
N ASP A 95 -17.05 11.79 1.28
CA ASP A 95 -16.74 11.09 0.04
C ASP A 95 -15.61 11.77 -0.73
N ASP A 96 -14.79 10.98 -1.42
CA ASP A 96 -13.82 11.49 -2.38
C ASP A 96 -13.74 10.60 -3.62
N TYR A 97 -13.24 11.16 -4.74
CA TYR A 97 -13.22 10.51 -6.04
C TYR A 97 -11.98 10.84 -6.85
N LYS A 98 -11.38 9.81 -7.46
CA LYS A 98 -10.26 9.98 -8.39
C LYS A 98 -10.36 9.07 -9.59
N ALA A 99 -10.22 9.63 -10.78
CA ALA A 99 -10.07 8.87 -12.02
C ALA A 99 -8.65 8.98 -12.56
N ASN A 100 -8.12 7.87 -13.10
CA ASN A 100 -6.84 7.90 -13.78
C ASN A 100 -6.79 6.93 -14.96
N PHE A 101 -6.19 7.41 -16.06
CA PHE A 101 -5.86 6.58 -17.23
C PHE A 101 -4.47 5.98 -17.07
N ASN A 102 -4.30 4.73 -17.53
CA ASN A 102 -3.04 4.04 -17.49
C ASN A 102 -2.92 2.95 -18.58
N ILE A 103 -1.73 2.36 -18.70
CA ILE A 103 -1.49 1.17 -19.51
C ILE A 103 -1.34 -0.01 -18.55
N ALA A 104 -2.28 -0.95 -18.57
CA ALA A 104 -2.27 -2.12 -17.70
C ALA A 104 -1.28 -3.18 -18.16
N ASN A 105 -1.16 -3.38 -19.49
CA ASN A 105 -0.21 -4.33 -20.07
C ASN A 105 0.16 -3.95 -21.51
N LEU A 106 1.40 -4.22 -21.86
CA LEU A 106 1.94 -4.15 -23.21
C LEU A 106 2.94 -5.28 -23.41
N GLY A 107 2.95 -5.94 -24.55
CA GLY A 107 4.02 -6.91 -24.80
C GLY A 107 3.92 -7.65 -26.13
N VAL A 108 4.92 -8.48 -26.34
CA VAL A 108 5.07 -9.30 -27.54
C VAL A 108 5.46 -10.73 -27.15
N ILE A 109 4.87 -11.69 -27.85
CA ILE A 109 5.24 -13.11 -27.81
C ILE A 109 5.83 -13.46 -29.18
N PHE A 110 6.99 -14.07 -29.17
CA PHE A 110 7.61 -14.72 -30.32
C PHE A 110 7.44 -16.22 -30.17
N ASN A 111 6.73 -16.87 -31.08
CA ASN A 111 6.54 -18.31 -31.07
C ASN A 111 7.56 -18.99 -32.00
N PHE A 112 8.07 -20.13 -31.55
CA PHE A 112 8.89 -21.02 -32.37
C PHE A 112 8.36 -22.45 -32.27
N ALA A 113 7.96 -23.00 -33.38
CA ALA A 113 7.56 -24.39 -33.49
C ALA A 113 8.77 -25.25 -33.85
N ASN A 114 8.79 -26.50 -33.36
CA ASN A 114 9.78 -27.47 -33.83
C ASN A 114 9.42 -27.90 -35.26
N SER A 115 10.40 -27.94 -36.18
CA SER A 115 10.21 -28.41 -37.55
C SER A 115 9.73 -29.87 -37.62
N ASP A 116 10.16 -30.69 -36.63
CA ASP A 116 9.82 -32.11 -36.54
C ASP A 116 8.72 -32.39 -35.53
N ILE A 117 7.68 -31.53 -35.51
CA ILE A 117 6.59 -31.50 -34.51
C ILE A 117 5.85 -32.84 -34.41
N GLU A 118 5.80 -33.65 -35.46
CA GLU A 118 5.10 -34.94 -35.46
C GLU A 118 5.91 -36.03 -34.75
N THR A 119 7.21 -36.00 -34.84
CA THR A 119 8.11 -37.06 -34.30
C THR A 119 8.80 -36.65 -33.00
N SER A 120 9.03 -35.35 -32.78
CA SER A 120 9.69 -34.86 -31.59
C SER A 120 8.72 -34.74 -30.42
N LYS A 121 9.18 -35.12 -29.22
CA LYS A 121 8.46 -34.86 -27.97
C LYS A 121 8.46 -33.36 -27.58
N PHE A 122 9.52 -32.65 -27.93
CA PHE A 122 9.56 -31.20 -27.76
C PHE A 122 8.85 -30.54 -28.96
N LYS A 123 7.66 -29.97 -28.71
CA LYS A 123 6.79 -29.43 -29.75
C LYS A 123 7.15 -27.98 -30.13
N GLY A 124 7.93 -27.29 -29.30
CA GLY A 124 8.29 -25.89 -29.47
C GLY A 124 8.06 -25.07 -28.20
N GLY A 125 8.07 -23.76 -28.35
CA GLY A 125 7.88 -22.85 -27.23
C GLY A 125 7.70 -21.42 -27.66
N SER A 126 7.73 -20.51 -26.72
CA SER A 126 7.65 -19.08 -26.97
C SER A 126 8.55 -18.31 -26.03
N PHE A 127 9.03 -17.18 -26.52
CA PHE A 127 9.69 -16.14 -25.75
C PHE A 127 8.79 -14.91 -25.71
N ALA A 128 8.70 -14.25 -24.57
CA ALA A 128 7.88 -13.05 -24.40
C ALA A 128 8.66 -11.93 -23.72
N ILE A 129 8.37 -10.71 -24.14
CA ILE A 129 8.75 -9.48 -23.43
C ILE A 129 7.47 -8.77 -23.11
N THR A 130 7.23 -8.50 -21.83
CA THR A 130 6.00 -7.81 -21.39
C THR A 130 6.29 -6.73 -20.34
N VAL A 131 5.41 -5.74 -20.31
CA VAL A 131 5.31 -4.76 -19.24
C VAL A 131 3.93 -4.90 -18.64
N THR A 132 3.85 -5.19 -17.36
CA THR A 132 2.59 -5.34 -16.62
C THR A 132 2.55 -4.37 -15.46
N ARG A 133 1.47 -3.62 -15.31
CA ARG A 133 1.23 -2.79 -14.14
C ARG A 133 0.77 -3.67 -12.98
N GLU A 134 1.52 -3.71 -11.88
CA GLU A 134 1.20 -4.50 -10.69
C GLU A 134 0.31 -3.72 -9.72
N ASN A 135 0.59 -2.42 -9.53
CA ASN A 135 -0.17 -1.56 -8.62
C ASN A 135 -0.50 -0.20 -9.24
N ASN A 136 -1.68 0.29 -8.89
CA ASN A 136 -2.14 1.65 -9.10
C ASN A 136 -2.25 2.35 -7.73
N PHE A 137 -1.39 3.34 -7.48
CA PHE A 137 -1.36 4.07 -6.21
C PHE A 137 -2.22 5.36 -6.24
N HIS A 138 -2.99 5.60 -7.32
CA HIS A 138 -3.82 6.79 -7.41
C HIS A 138 -5.06 6.65 -6.53
N SER A 139 -5.09 7.43 -5.47
CA SER A 139 -6.23 7.53 -4.54
C SER A 139 -6.27 8.91 -3.91
N ASP A 140 -7.47 9.39 -3.64
CA ASP A 140 -7.72 10.55 -2.80
C ASP A 140 -8.65 10.11 -1.68
N ILE A 141 -8.31 10.48 -0.45
CA ILE A 141 -9.08 10.17 0.76
C ILE A 141 -9.16 11.46 1.55
N ARG A 142 -10.36 11.81 1.96
CA ARG A 142 -10.63 12.93 2.86
C ARG A 142 -11.50 12.45 4.01
N TYR A 143 -11.23 12.97 5.17
CA TYR A 143 -12.17 12.90 6.29
C TYR A 143 -12.16 14.22 7.08
N ASP A 144 -13.27 14.47 7.76
CA ASP A 144 -13.58 15.73 8.41
C ASP A 144 -14.50 15.44 9.61
N GLY A 145 -14.25 16.07 10.75
CA GLY A 145 -15.10 15.90 11.92
C GLY A 145 -14.63 16.71 13.13
N PHE A 146 -15.52 16.93 14.08
CA PHE A 146 -15.19 17.56 15.34
C PHE A 146 -14.80 16.50 16.37
N ASN A 147 -13.60 16.64 16.94
CA ASN A 147 -13.20 15.79 18.04
C ASN A 147 -13.81 16.26 19.35
N THR A 148 -15.00 15.78 19.66
CA THR A 148 -15.73 16.11 20.89
C THR A 148 -15.56 15.07 22.00
N THR A 149 -14.51 14.24 21.95
CA THR A 149 -14.26 13.17 22.94
C THR A 149 -14.00 13.78 24.31
N PRO A 150 -14.87 13.56 25.33
CA PRO A 150 -14.65 14.07 26.67
C PRO A 150 -13.43 13.42 27.31
N SER A 151 -12.66 14.18 28.07
CA SER A 151 -11.63 13.61 28.93
C SER A 151 -12.24 13.14 30.26
N GLU A 152 -11.81 11.98 30.74
CA GLU A 152 -12.21 11.47 32.06
C GLU A 152 -11.64 12.30 33.24
N SER A 153 -10.58 13.09 33.00
CA SER A 153 -9.88 13.89 34.00
C SER A 153 -10.21 15.39 33.98
N GLY A 154 -11.14 15.83 33.10
CA GLY A 154 -11.49 17.25 32.94
C GLY A 154 -10.47 18.05 32.12
N ILE A 155 -9.40 17.43 31.63
CA ILE A 155 -8.47 17.99 30.65
C ILE A 155 -8.84 17.36 29.31
N SER A 156 -9.24 18.18 28.34
CA SER A 156 -9.53 17.68 26.99
C SER A 156 -8.24 17.13 26.37
N ARG A 157 -8.34 15.99 25.71
CA ARG A 157 -7.25 15.36 24.94
C ARG A 157 -7.76 15.13 23.52
N SER A 158 -7.93 16.21 22.79
CA SER A 158 -8.66 16.23 21.53
C SER A 158 -7.86 16.78 20.34
N SER A 159 -6.60 17.18 20.54
CA SER A 159 -5.76 17.81 19.51
C SER A 159 -4.46 17.04 19.27
N ILE A 160 -3.91 17.18 18.07
CA ILE A 160 -2.56 16.66 17.74
C ILE A 160 -1.48 17.30 18.63
N VAL A 161 -1.68 18.54 19.07
CA VAL A 161 -0.73 19.27 19.94
C VAL A 161 -0.48 18.53 21.26
N GLU A 162 -1.48 17.80 21.76
CA GLU A 162 -1.29 16.98 22.98
C GLU A 162 -0.37 15.78 22.73
N SER A 163 -0.31 15.28 21.50
CA SER A 163 0.68 14.23 21.17
C SER A 163 2.11 14.79 21.16
N TRP A 164 2.29 16.06 20.77
CA TRP A 164 3.59 16.74 20.85
C TRP A 164 3.95 17.10 22.28
N LEU A 165 2.96 17.51 23.07
CA LEU A 165 3.14 17.77 24.49
C LEU A 165 3.62 16.51 25.23
N ASP A 166 2.99 15.36 24.98
CA ASP A 166 3.41 14.08 25.56
C ASP A 166 4.85 13.71 25.17
N GLN A 167 5.22 13.96 23.92
CA GLN A 167 6.58 13.69 23.42
C GLN A 167 7.64 14.64 23.99
N ALA A 168 7.26 15.91 24.25
CA ALA A 168 8.15 16.89 24.87
C ALA A 168 8.38 16.61 26.36
N TRP A 169 7.41 15.97 27.05
CA TRP A 169 7.40 15.79 28.49
C TRP A 169 8.66 15.13 29.02
N GLY A 170 9.27 15.75 30.02
CA GLY A 170 10.52 15.27 30.62
C GLY A 170 11.79 15.60 29.84
N THR A 171 11.69 16.19 28.65
CA THR A 171 12.84 16.60 27.83
C THR A 171 13.20 18.04 28.16
N PRO A 172 14.46 18.37 28.53
CA PRO A 172 14.89 19.75 28.71
C PRO A 172 14.74 20.57 27.41
N VAL A 173 14.39 21.86 27.51
CA VAL A 173 14.15 22.76 26.36
C VAL A 173 15.35 22.80 25.40
N ASP A 174 16.58 22.79 25.93
CA ASP A 174 17.80 22.79 25.11
C ASP A 174 18.03 21.48 24.32
N GLN A 175 17.25 20.44 24.60
CA GLN A 175 17.30 19.15 23.90
C GLN A 175 16.09 18.91 22.98
N LEU A 176 15.05 19.75 23.04
CA LEU A 176 13.86 19.65 22.15
C LEU A 176 14.21 19.68 20.67
N GLY A 177 15.28 20.37 20.27
CA GLY A 177 15.74 20.42 18.88
C GLY A 177 16.04 19.05 18.25
N ASN A 178 16.13 17.98 19.06
CA ASN A 178 16.29 16.61 18.57
C ASN A 178 14.94 15.93 18.24
N LEU A 179 13.81 16.57 18.54
CA LEU A 179 12.46 16.00 18.42
C LEU A 179 11.68 16.50 17.18
N GLY A 180 12.35 17.16 16.23
CA GLY A 180 11.73 17.60 14.96
C GLY A 180 10.50 18.49 15.20
N ILE A 181 9.35 18.10 14.68
CA ILE A 181 8.10 18.87 14.75
C ILE A 181 7.67 19.27 16.19
N VAL A 182 8.11 18.53 17.22
CA VAL A 182 7.85 18.88 18.61
C VAL A 182 8.60 20.17 19.01
N TYR A 183 9.80 20.35 18.47
CA TYR A 183 10.56 21.59 18.66
C TYR A 183 9.90 22.78 17.96
N ASP A 184 9.32 22.55 16.78
CA ASP A 184 8.58 23.60 16.07
C ASP A 184 7.27 23.94 16.81
N ALA A 185 6.57 22.93 17.34
CA ALA A 185 5.41 23.16 18.18
C ALA A 185 5.75 24.06 19.41
N TYR A 186 6.95 23.91 19.97
CA TYR A 186 7.46 24.80 21.02
C TYR A 186 7.79 26.20 20.48
N ASN A 187 8.49 26.30 19.34
CA ASN A 187 8.83 27.60 18.72
C ASN A 187 7.60 28.36 18.22
N HIS A 188 6.55 27.63 17.83
CA HIS A 188 5.25 28.17 17.44
C HIS A 188 4.34 28.51 18.64
N TYR A 189 4.81 28.36 19.87
CA TYR A 189 4.04 28.62 21.09
C TYR A 189 2.81 27.70 21.27
N LEU A 190 2.74 26.57 20.60
CA LEU A 190 1.68 25.58 20.77
C LEU A 190 1.82 24.80 22.08
N ILE A 191 3.08 24.50 22.46
CA ILE A 191 3.46 23.94 23.74
C ILE A 191 4.49 24.87 24.39
N ASN A 192 4.41 25.02 25.70
CA ASN A 192 5.28 25.93 26.44
C ASN A 192 5.80 25.22 27.69
N ASP A 193 7.07 25.45 28.04
CA ASP A 193 7.62 24.99 29.30
C ASP A 193 6.96 25.72 30.50
N PHE A 194 6.80 25.01 31.58
CA PHE A 194 6.40 25.63 32.84
C PHE A 194 7.34 25.21 33.97
N VAL A 195 7.56 26.14 34.89
CA VAL A 195 8.45 25.90 36.00
C VAL A 195 7.67 25.34 37.19
N ASP A 196 7.68 24.01 37.38
CA ASP A 196 7.23 23.35 38.60
C ASP A 196 8.41 22.63 39.26
N PRO A 197 8.74 22.90 40.52
CA PRO A 197 9.82 22.20 41.24
C PRO A 197 9.62 20.68 41.35
N ASN A 198 8.38 20.19 41.23
CA ASN A 198 8.05 18.78 41.32
C ASN A 198 8.02 18.09 39.94
N GLU A 199 7.91 18.86 38.87
CA GLU A 199 7.85 18.38 37.49
C GLU A 199 8.88 19.13 36.63
N PRO A 200 10.16 18.87 36.81
CA PRO A 200 11.20 19.47 35.98
C PRO A 200 11.01 19.01 34.54
N ASN A 201 11.05 19.96 33.59
CA ASN A 201 10.79 19.79 32.17
C ASN A 201 9.33 19.39 31.85
N GLY A 202 8.38 19.91 32.60
CA GLY A 202 6.96 19.84 32.26
C GLY A 202 6.59 20.85 31.18
N TYR A 203 5.56 20.52 30.40
CA TYR A 203 5.04 21.36 29.33
C TYR A 203 3.53 21.50 29.47
N ASN A 204 2.99 22.62 28.98
CA ASN A 204 1.56 22.85 28.86
C ASN A 204 1.21 23.25 27.42
N LYS A 205 -0.04 23.04 27.03
CA LYS A 205 -0.55 23.48 25.73
C LYS A 205 -1.11 24.89 25.78
N PHE A 206 -1.01 25.62 24.67
CA PHE A 206 -1.58 26.94 24.49
C PHE A 206 -2.57 26.93 23.31
N ILE A 207 -3.54 26.04 23.36
CA ILE A 207 -4.61 25.96 22.35
C ILE A 207 -5.94 25.67 23.04
N GLY A 208 -7.04 25.89 22.30
CA GLY A 208 -8.37 25.46 22.70
C GLY A 208 -8.58 23.96 22.57
N ASP A 209 -9.76 23.53 22.95
CA ASP A 209 -10.16 22.12 22.92
C ASP A 209 -11.11 21.84 21.75
N PHE A 210 -11.35 20.56 21.48
CA PHE A 210 -12.37 20.10 20.53
C PHE A 210 -12.30 20.73 19.13
N PRO A 211 -11.15 20.67 18.45
CA PRO A 211 -11.01 21.25 17.13
C PRO A 211 -11.83 20.48 16.10
N ARG A 212 -12.18 21.18 15.02
CA ARG A 212 -12.49 20.54 13.77
C ARG A 212 -11.21 19.98 13.16
N GLN A 213 -11.21 18.70 12.83
CA GLN A 213 -10.06 17.98 12.30
C GLN A 213 -10.37 17.56 10.87
N ILE A 214 -9.48 17.91 9.95
CA ILE A 214 -9.58 17.57 8.53
C ILE A 214 -8.28 16.92 8.11
N GLU A 215 -8.35 15.75 7.48
CA GLU A 215 -7.18 15.19 6.79
C GLU A 215 -7.48 14.95 5.32
N VAL A 216 -6.55 15.33 4.46
CA VAL A 216 -6.58 15.08 3.01
C VAL A 216 -5.34 14.30 2.63
N LEU A 217 -5.54 13.09 2.09
CA LEU A 217 -4.47 12.22 1.61
C LEU A 217 -4.60 12.08 0.10
N THR A 218 -3.59 12.53 -0.62
CA THR A 218 -3.47 12.31 -2.06
C THR A 218 -2.31 11.38 -2.35
N SER A 219 -2.60 10.26 -3.02
CA SER A 219 -1.56 9.34 -3.48
C SER A 219 -1.55 9.25 -5.00
N LYS A 220 -0.36 9.08 -5.58
CA LYS A 220 -0.14 8.92 -7.03
C LYS A 220 0.99 7.94 -7.28
N GLY A 221 1.00 7.36 -8.47
CA GLY A 221 2.10 6.51 -8.89
C GLY A 221 1.67 5.14 -9.35
N SER A 222 2.68 4.28 -9.53
CA SER A 222 2.49 2.94 -10.08
C SER A 222 3.68 2.05 -9.79
N GLN A 223 3.42 0.76 -9.82
CA GLN A 223 4.42 -0.29 -9.84
C GLN A 223 4.26 -1.07 -11.14
N TYR A 224 5.36 -1.18 -11.90
CA TYR A 224 5.42 -1.92 -13.16
C TYR A 224 6.46 -3.03 -13.08
N GLN A 225 6.13 -4.16 -13.73
CA GLN A 225 7.05 -5.28 -13.91
C GLN A 225 7.30 -5.49 -15.41
N TRP A 226 8.59 -5.58 -15.75
CA TRP A 226 9.08 -5.99 -17.07
C TRP A 226 9.49 -7.45 -16.99
N ASP A 227 8.86 -8.30 -17.80
CA ASP A 227 9.16 -9.73 -17.82
C ASP A 227 9.85 -10.13 -19.12
N PHE A 228 10.96 -10.85 -18.98
CA PHE A 228 11.65 -11.57 -20.02
C PHE A 228 11.42 -13.06 -19.77
N ALA A 229 10.48 -13.66 -20.48
CA ALA A 229 9.97 -14.99 -20.16
C ALA A 229 10.09 -15.95 -21.34
N ALA A 230 10.37 -17.20 -21.02
CA ALA A 230 10.36 -18.30 -21.99
C ALA A 230 9.52 -19.47 -21.45
N GLY A 231 8.79 -20.13 -22.36
CA GLY A 231 8.03 -21.33 -22.05
C GLY A 231 8.07 -22.34 -23.17
N GLY A 232 8.11 -23.61 -22.79
CA GLY A 232 8.21 -24.75 -23.69
C GLY A 232 7.08 -25.76 -23.53
N ASN A 233 6.82 -26.51 -24.60
CA ASN A 233 5.82 -27.56 -24.69
C ASN A 233 6.49 -28.91 -24.92
N TYR A 234 6.30 -29.84 -23.98
CA TYR A 234 6.78 -31.22 -24.09
C TYR A 234 5.60 -32.18 -24.20
N ASP A 235 5.45 -32.74 -25.38
CA ASP A 235 4.48 -33.80 -25.74
C ASP A 235 2.99 -33.40 -25.56
N ASP A 236 2.68 -32.07 -25.57
CA ASP A 236 1.37 -31.51 -25.25
C ASP A 236 0.81 -31.93 -23.88
N ILE A 237 1.65 -32.49 -23.02
CA ILE A 237 1.33 -32.98 -21.67
C ILE A 237 1.97 -32.10 -20.60
N LEU A 238 3.23 -31.74 -20.76
CA LEU A 238 3.99 -30.96 -19.77
C LEU A 238 4.47 -29.65 -20.41
N TYR A 239 4.18 -28.57 -19.73
CA TYR A 239 4.63 -27.23 -20.10
C TYR A 239 5.49 -26.69 -18.95
N PHE A 240 6.58 -26.05 -19.28
CA PHE A 240 7.50 -25.46 -18.31
C PHE A 240 7.97 -24.10 -18.79
N GLY A 241 8.34 -23.25 -17.87
CA GLY A 241 8.81 -21.92 -18.20
C GLY A 241 9.49 -21.21 -17.05
N ALA A 242 10.19 -20.15 -17.40
CA ALA A 242 10.85 -19.26 -16.45
C ALA A 242 10.75 -17.82 -16.96
N SER A 243 10.73 -16.87 -16.04
CA SER A 243 10.87 -15.45 -16.32
C SER A 243 11.90 -14.82 -15.41
N LEU A 244 12.58 -13.80 -15.95
CA LEU A 244 13.35 -12.81 -15.21
C LEU A 244 12.57 -11.51 -15.24
N SER A 245 12.37 -10.90 -14.08
CA SER A 245 11.54 -9.73 -13.93
C SER A 245 12.32 -8.55 -13.37
N ILE A 246 12.15 -7.38 -13.98
CA ILE A 246 12.65 -6.09 -13.49
C ILE A 246 11.45 -5.27 -13.08
N ASN A 247 11.42 -4.86 -11.81
CA ASN A 247 10.33 -4.12 -11.21
C ASN A 247 10.73 -2.66 -11.04
N SER A 248 9.79 -1.73 -11.26
CA SER A 248 9.97 -0.30 -11.02
C SER A 248 8.80 0.26 -10.23
N ILE A 249 9.12 1.07 -9.22
CA ILE A 249 8.17 1.74 -8.34
C ILE A 249 8.37 3.25 -8.48
N ARG A 250 7.25 3.95 -8.63
CA ARG A 250 7.11 5.38 -8.39
C ARG A 250 5.89 5.59 -7.54
N TYR A 251 6.08 6.21 -6.39
CA TYR A 251 5.00 6.49 -5.45
C TYR A 251 5.20 7.85 -4.85
N THR A 252 4.18 8.69 -4.91
CA THR A 252 4.15 9.98 -4.21
C THR A 252 2.91 10.01 -3.33
N LYS A 253 3.07 10.55 -2.13
CA LYS A 253 1.99 10.77 -1.17
C LYS A 253 2.12 12.16 -0.61
N GLU A 254 1.00 12.86 -0.56
CA GLU A 254 0.85 14.12 0.16
C GLU A 254 -0.26 13.94 1.19
N ASN A 255 0.04 14.31 2.41
CA ASN A 255 -0.89 14.24 3.53
C ASN A 255 -0.93 15.61 4.19
N THR A 256 -2.10 16.23 4.24
CA THR A 256 -2.33 17.48 4.97
C THR A 256 -3.36 17.23 6.05
N TYR A 257 -2.96 17.43 7.30
CA TYR A 257 -3.84 17.38 8.47
C TYR A 257 -3.98 18.77 9.07
N THR A 258 -5.22 19.19 9.34
CA THR A 258 -5.52 20.54 9.81
C THR A 258 -6.47 20.47 11.00
N GLU A 259 -6.17 21.24 12.03
CA GLU A 259 -7.05 21.55 13.15
C GLU A 259 -7.42 23.02 13.12
N SER A 260 -8.72 23.32 13.24
CA SER A 260 -9.27 24.67 13.25
C SER A 260 -10.58 24.70 14.05
N GLU A 261 -11.22 25.86 14.13
CA GLU A 261 -12.51 26.04 14.83
C GLU A 261 -12.47 25.49 16.28
N PHE A 262 -11.38 25.79 17.01
CA PHE A 262 -11.20 25.34 18.39
C PHE A 262 -12.27 25.90 19.32
N LEU A 263 -12.83 25.05 20.20
CA LEU A 263 -13.77 25.48 21.22
C LEU A 263 -13.00 25.86 22.49
N TYR A 264 -13.20 27.09 22.96
CA TYR A 264 -12.56 27.60 24.19
C TYR A 264 -13.54 27.59 25.34
N ASN A 265 -13.30 26.79 26.35
CA ASN A 265 -14.23 26.66 27.48
C ASN A 265 -14.15 27.82 28.50
N ASN A 266 -13.21 28.75 28.43
CA ASN A 266 -13.12 29.90 29.38
C ASN A 266 -12.19 31.03 28.89
N ALA A 267 -11.79 31.07 27.64
CA ALA A 267 -10.98 32.15 27.11
C ALA A 267 -11.85 33.20 26.39
N PRO A 268 -11.58 34.50 26.56
CA PRO A 268 -12.41 35.56 25.94
C PRO A 268 -12.25 35.67 24.43
N ASP A 269 -11.19 35.11 23.85
CA ASP A 269 -10.85 35.25 22.41
C ASP A 269 -10.21 34.02 21.84
N ASP A 270 -10.51 33.69 20.57
CA ASP A 270 -9.90 32.63 19.78
C ASP A 270 -8.45 33.01 19.46
N ALA A 271 -7.50 32.59 20.27
CA ALA A 271 -6.09 32.94 20.12
C ALA A 271 -5.49 32.34 18.84
N ILE A 272 -5.91 31.11 18.49
CA ILE A 272 -5.37 30.35 17.36
C ILE A 272 -6.47 30.08 16.34
N ASN A 273 -6.15 30.26 15.04
CA ASN A 273 -7.04 29.96 13.93
C ASN A 273 -6.85 28.52 13.45
N GLU A 274 -5.58 28.12 13.28
CA GLU A 274 -5.26 26.89 12.57
C GLU A 274 -3.92 26.34 13.05
N VAL A 275 -3.87 25.01 13.17
CA VAL A 275 -2.64 24.21 13.23
C VAL A 275 -2.72 23.21 12.08
N SER A 276 -1.74 23.23 11.20
CA SER A 276 -1.70 22.34 10.03
C SER A 276 -0.35 21.67 9.89
N THR A 277 -0.35 20.36 9.69
CA THR A 277 0.84 19.61 9.29
C THR A 277 0.68 19.11 7.88
N ARG A 278 1.74 19.22 7.08
CA ARG A 278 1.78 18.64 5.76
C ARG A 278 3.00 17.74 5.64
N THR A 279 2.79 16.53 5.17
CA THR A 279 3.86 15.60 4.87
C THR A 279 3.82 15.24 3.41
N THR A 280 4.96 15.35 2.74
CA THR A 280 5.13 14.86 1.37
C THR A 280 6.11 13.69 1.35
N LEU A 281 5.90 12.75 0.43
CA LEU A 281 6.71 11.56 0.27
C LEU A 281 6.85 11.24 -1.23
N ASP A 282 8.07 11.15 -1.76
CA ASP A 282 8.40 10.65 -3.11
C ASP A 282 9.29 9.42 -2.95
N VAL A 283 8.77 8.25 -3.34
CA VAL A 283 9.49 6.98 -3.27
C VAL A 283 9.74 6.45 -4.66
N ARG A 284 10.97 6.08 -4.94
CA ARG A 284 11.40 5.44 -6.18
C ARG A 284 12.14 4.16 -5.87
N GLY A 285 11.77 3.10 -6.59
CA GLY A 285 12.38 1.79 -6.40
C GLY A 285 12.62 1.04 -7.70
N THR A 286 13.68 0.23 -7.70
CA THR A 286 13.94 -0.73 -8.75
C THR A 286 14.25 -2.08 -8.10
N GLY A 287 13.64 -3.14 -8.62
CA GLY A 287 13.80 -4.49 -8.06
C GLY A 287 14.00 -5.55 -9.13
N ILE A 288 14.46 -6.71 -8.69
CA ILE A 288 14.65 -7.89 -9.52
C ILE A 288 14.04 -9.12 -8.86
N SER A 289 13.38 -9.96 -9.67
CA SER A 289 12.80 -11.23 -9.24
C SER A 289 12.79 -12.24 -10.38
N GLY A 290 12.40 -13.47 -10.09
CA GLY A 290 12.23 -14.52 -11.09
C GLY A 290 11.01 -15.37 -10.79
N THR A 291 10.38 -15.90 -11.84
CA THR A 291 9.22 -16.80 -11.71
C THR A 291 9.51 -18.10 -12.48
N PHE A 292 9.22 -19.23 -11.86
CA PHE A 292 9.29 -20.55 -12.45
C PHE A 292 7.90 -21.17 -12.51
N GLY A 293 7.57 -21.79 -13.62
CA GLY A 293 6.26 -22.34 -13.85
C GLY A 293 6.24 -23.73 -14.43
N LEU A 294 5.23 -24.49 -14.05
CA LEU A 294 4.88 -25.78 -14.62
C LEU A 294 3.38 -25.85 -14.84
N ILE A 295 2.96 -26.46 -15.97
CA ILE A 295 1.56 -26.84 -16.23
C ILE A 295 1.56 -28.28 -16.75
N ALA A 296 0.81 -29.16 -16.09
CA ALA A 296 0.54 -30.50 -16.56
C ALA A 296 -0.87 -30.58 -17.13
N ARG A 297 -1.02 -31.30 -18.25
CA ARG A 297 -2.29 -31.62 -18.90
C ARG A 297 -2.51 -33.14 -18.85
N PRO A 298 -2.93 -33.70 -17.70
CA PRO A 298 -3.12 -35.13 -17.54
C PRO A 298 -4.27 -35.68 -18.40
N ALA A 299 -5.22 -34.81 -18.79
CA ALA A 299 -6.33 -35.12 -19.69
C ALA A 299 -6.72 -33.87 -20.49
N ASP A 300 -7.43 -34.04 -21.59
CA ASP A 300 -7.85 -32.95 -22.47
C ASP A 300 -8.73 -31.92 -21.78
N PHE A 301 -9.47 -32.36 -20.77
CA PHE A 301 -10.39 -31.53 -20.01
C PHE A 301 -9.76 -30.93 -18.74
N LEU A 302 -8.53 -31.33 -18.35
CA LEU A 302 -7.92 -30.91 -17.08
C LEU A 302 -6.49 -30.40 -17.30
N ARG A 303 -6.20 -29.23 -16.71
CA ARG A 303 -4.84 -28.71 -16.53
C ARG A 303 -4.62 -28.38 -15.07
N ILE A 304 -3.42 -28.65 -14.59
CA ILE A 304 -2.95 -28.29 -13.25
C ILE A 304 -1.70 -27.45 -13.42
N GLY A 305 -1.65 -26.30 -12.79
CA GLY A 305 -0.54 -25.35 -12.87
C GLY A 305 0.06 -25.08 -11.51
N VAL A 306 1.37 -24.85 -11.48
CA VAL A 306 2.11 -24.37 -10.32
C VAL A 306 3.05 -23.27 -10.79
N SER A 307 3.14 -22.19 -10.03
CA SER A 307 4.06 -21.08 -10.25
C SER A 307 4.71 -20.67 -8.95
N ALA A 308 6.02 -20.49 -8.97
CA ALA A 308 6.83 -20.07 -7.83
C ALA A 308 7.57 -18.78 -8.19
N THR A 309 7.27 -17.69 -7.48
CA THR A 309 7.93 -16.39 -7.66
C THR A 309 8.87 -16.14 -6.49
N THR A 310 10.14 -15.87 -6.80
CA THR A 310 11.15 -15.52 -5.79
C THR A 310 10.78 -14.23 -5.09
N PRO A 311 11.33 -13.95 -3.90
CA PRO A 311 11.34 -12.60 -3.36
C PRO A 311 11.86 -11.60 -4.39
N THR A 312 11.26 -10.41 -4.44
CA THR A 312 11.80 -9.27 -5.19
C THR A 312 12.75 -8.50 -4.28
N TYR A 313 13.95 -8.24 -4.78
CA TYR A 313 14.96 -7.43 -4.09
C TYR A 313 14.89 -6.02 -4.65
N TYR A 314 14.32 -5.09 -3.89
CA TYR A 314 14.21 -3.68 -4.24
C TYR A 314 15.32 -2.85 -3.61
N GLY A 315 15.93 -1.93 -4.39
CA GLY A 315 16.63 -0.76 -3.88
C GLY A 315 15.69 0.44 -3.95
N MET A 316 15.47 1.10 -2.83
CA MET A 316 14.52 2.20 -2.65
C MET A 316 15.27 3.48 -2.30
N ARG A 317 14.80 4.60 -2.82
CA ARG A 317 15.16 5.95 -2.44
C ARG A 317 13.89 6.71 -2.11
N GLU A 318 13.94 7.44 -1.02
CA GLU A 318 12.84 8.23 -0.49
C GLU A 318 13.31 9.65 -0.27
N GLU A 319 12.48 10.60 -0.70
CA GLU A 319 12.59 12.02 -0.39
C GLU A 319 11.29 12.41 0.31
N SER A 320 11.39 13.05 1.48
CA SER A 320 10.23 13.48 2.25
C SER A 320 10.40 14.90 2.77
N SER A 321 9.28 15.61 2.92
CA SER A 321 9.22 16.83 3.74
C SER A 321 8.11 16.72 4.77
N GLU A 322 8.31 17.40 5.89
CA GLU A 322 7.32 17.58 6.94
C GLU A 322 7.27 19.05 7.31
N ASP A 323 6.08 19.65 7.23
CA ASP A 323 5.84 21.06 7.47
C ASP A 323 4.92 21.22 8.68
N LEU A 324 5.16 22.26 9.49
CA LEU A 324 4.22 22.76 10.50
C LEU A 324 3.84 24.20 10.16
N PHE A 325 2.54 24.45 10.02
CA PHE A 325 1.97 25.77 9.89
C PHE A 325 1.05 26.06 11.08
N THR A 326 1.18 27.26 11.66
CA THR A 326 0.33 27.73 12.76
C THR A 326 -0.11 29.16 12.47
N SER A 327 -1.41 29.43 12.58
CA SER A 327 -1.97 30.77 12.38
C SER A 327 -2.66 31.27 13.64
N TYR A 328 -2.31 32.47 14.06
CA TYR A 328 -2.87 33.16 15.23
C TYR A 328 -3.69 34.39 14.87
N ASN A 329 -4.66 34.73 15.71
CA ASN A 329 -5.49 35.94 15.59
C ASN A 329 -4.81 37.22 16.14
N ASN A 330 -3.50 37.43 15.82
CA ASN A 330 -2.69 38.52 16.39
C ASN A 330 -2.76 38.52 17.93
N TRP A 331 -2.65 37.37 18.54
CA TRP A 331 -2.75 37.20 20.00
C TRP A 331 -1.52 37.78 20.70
N GLU A 332 -1.78 38.61 21.73
CA GLU A 332 -0.71 39.15 22.57
C GLU A 332 -0.31 38.13 23.64
N TYR A 333 0.81 37.45 23.44
CA TYR A 333 1.35 36.45 24.34
C TYR A 333 2.32 37.11 25.34
N ALA A 334 2.05 36.99 26.63
CA ALA A 334 2.91 37.51 27.68
C ALA A 334 4.10 36.59 27.92
N ILE A 335 5.32 37.07 27.63
CA ILE A 335 6.57 36.36 27.92
C ILE A 335 6.98 36.55 29.38
N THR A 336 6.83 37.77 29.89
CA THR A 336 7.06 38.14 31.29
C THR A 336 6.00 39.15 31.74
N ALA A 337 5.98 39.53 33.02
CA ALA A 337 5.07 40.53 33.52
C ALA A 337 5.16 41.88 32.78
N ASP A 338 6.31 42.20 32.18
CA ASP A 338 6.59 43.49 31.53
C ASP A 338 6.91 43.35 30.01
N SER A 339 6.74 42.14 29.43
CA SER A 339 7.09 41.88 28.04
C SER A 339 6.10 40.93 27.38
N SER A 340 5.59 41.32 26.23
CA SER A 340 4.70 40.50 25.39
C SER A 340 5.17 40.47 23.94
N ILE A 341 4.72 39.48 23.20
CA ILE A 341 4.87 39.34 21.75
C ILE A 341 3.51 39.12 21.12
N VAL A 342 3.29 39.71 19.96
CA VAL A 342 2.08 39.44 19.17
C VAL A 342 2.36 38.24 18.28
N LEU A 343 1.67 37.13 18.53
CA LEU A 343 1.76 35.92 17.73
C LEU A 343 1.06 36.13 16.38
N GLN A 344 1.73 35.74 15.32
CA GLN A 344 1.26 35.77 13.94
C GLN A 344 1.39 34.36 13.33
N ASP A 345 1.45 34.28 12.02
CA ASP A 345 1.64 33.00 11.35
C ASP A 345 3.10 32.54 11.47
N PHE A 346 3.27 31.23 11.75
CA PHE A 346 4.55 30.56 11.80
C PHE A 346 4.56 29.43 10.77
N TYR A 347 5.73 29.14 10.20
CA TYR A 347 5.94 28.06 9.24
C TYR A 347 7.35 27.53 9.33
N ASP A 348 7.48 26.23 9.55
CA ASP A 348 8.74 25.50 9.50
C ASP A 348 8.61 24.27 8.61
N GLU A 349 9.68 23.89 7.92
CA GLU A 349 9.73 22.77 6.99
C GLU A 349 11.05 22.00 7.12
N TYR A 350 10.95 20.68 7.19
CA TYR A 350 12.09 19.75 7.22
C TYR A 350 12.12 18.88 6.00
N PHE A 351 13.31 18.67 5.45
CA PHE A 351 13.56 17.75 4.35
C PHE A 351 14.38 16.57 4.84
N SER A 352 14.03 15.39 4.39
CA SER A 352 14.78 14.16 4.63
C SER A 352 14.95 13.37 3.35
N GLU A 353 16.10 12.74 3.22
CA GLU A 353 16.39 11.78 2.14
C GLU A 353 16.93 10.51 2.77
N SER A 354 16.43 9.36 2.31
CA SER A 354 16.86 8.06 2.81
C SER A 354 16.94 7.01 1.71
N SER A 355 17.80 6.01 1.92
CA SER A 355 17.92 4.86 1.05
C SER A 355 17.79 3.57 1.86
N TYR A 356 17.02 2.63 1.33
CA TYR A 356 16.78 1.34 1.97
C TYR A 356 16.51 0.25 0.94
N ASN A 357 16.51 -0.98 1.39
CA ASN A 357 16.20 -2.13 0.56
C ASN A 357 15.02 -2.90 1.13
N ILE A 358 14.12 -3.32 0.25
CA ILE A 358 13.02 -4.22 0.59
C ILE A 358 13.27 -5.58 -0.05
N THR A 359 13.10 -6.64 0.74
CA THR A 359 12.96 -8.01 0.24
C THR A 359 11.53 -8.44 0.46
N THR A 360 10.77 -8.65 -0.63
CA THR A 360 9.37 -9.08 -0.56
C THR A 360 9.24 -10.55 -0.18
N PRO A 361 8.06 -11.03 0.23
CA PRO A 361 7.81 -12.44 0.45
C PRO A 361 7.98 -13.30 -0.80
N PHE A 362 8.30 -14.58 -0.61
CA PHE A 362 8.15 -15.62 -1.62
C PHE A 362 6.65 -15.88 -1.87
N LYS A 363 6.28 -16.10 -3.14
CA LYS A 363 4.90 -16.41 -3.54
C LYS A 363 4.83 -17.78 -4.24
N LEU A 364 3.97 -18.67 -3.75
CA LEU A 364 3.62 -19.92 -4.40
C LEU A 364 2.18 -19.84 -4.86
N THR A 365 1.95 -20.08 -6.15
CA THR A 365 0.59 -20.14 -6.72
C THR A 365 0.34 -21.54 -7.28
N THR A 366 -0.81 -22.11 -6.96
CA THR A 366 -1.30 -23.36 -7.55
C THR A 366 -2.64 -23.12 -8.19
N GLY A 367 -2.93 -23.82 -9.29
CA GLY A 367 -4.20 -23.64 -9.98
C GLY A 367 -4.62 -24.87 -10.77
N ALA A 368 -5.92 -24.94 -11.06
CA ALA A 368 -6.49 -25.95 -11.93
C ALA A 368 -7.49 -25.32 -12.90
N ALA A 369 -7.52 -25.84 -14.13
CA ALA A 369 -8.48 -25.42 -15.15
C ALA A 369 -9.21 -26.64 -15.73
N PHE A 370 -10.52 -26.55 -15.72
CA PHE A 370 -11.41 -27.58 -16.25
C PHE A 370 -12.07 -27.10 -17.54
N PHE A 371 -11.81 -27.81 -18.65
CA PHE A 371 -12.29 -27.45 -19.98
C PHE A 371 -13.53 -28.22 -20.37
N LEU A 372 -14.56 -27.51 -20.79
CA LEU A 372 -15.83 -28.02 -21.33
C LEU A 372 -15.74 -28.19 -22.85
N GLY A 373 -14.72 -28.92 -23.30
CA GLY A 373 -14.41 -29.07 -24.73
C GLY A 373 -14.18 -27.72 -25.41
N LYS A 374 -14.88 -27.45 -26.49
CA LYS A 374 -14.78 -26.18 -27.23
C LYS A 374 -15.63 -25.04 -26.65
N HIS A 375 -16.52 -25.35 -25.70
CA HIS A 375 -17.54 -24.40 -25.23
C HIS A 375 -17.05 -23.44 -24.14
N GLY A 376 -15.96 -23.77 -23.46
CA GLY A 376 -15.41 -22.89 -22.42
C GLY A 376 -14.58 -23.62 -21.38
N PHE A 377 -14.35 -22.94 -20.24
CA PHE A 377 -13.62 -23.51 -19.11
C PHE A 377 -14.02 -22.80 -17.82
N ILE A 378 -13.66 -23.46 -16.69
CA ILE A 378 -13.61 -22.89 -15.35
C ILE A 378 -12.17 -23.04 -14.87
N SER A 379 -11.60 -22.00 -14.25
CA SER A 379 -10.27 -22.00 -13.65
C SER A 379 -10.33 -21.51 -12.22
N ALA A 380 -9.49 -22.08 -11.36
CA ALA A 380 -9.34 -21.64 -9.97
C ALA A 380 -7.85 -21.66 -9.60
N ASP A 381 -7.41 -20.61 -8.92
CA ASP A 381 -6.04 -20.44 -8.44
C ASP A 381 -6.03 -20.10 -6.95
N VAL A 382 -4.98 -20.54 -6.25
CA VAL A 382 -4.71 -20.22 -4.84
C VAL A 382 -3.27 -19.77 -4.69
N ASP A 383 -3.06 -18.60 -4.05
CA ASP A 383 -1.74 -18.09 -3.67
C ASP A 383 -1.48 -18.33 -2.19
N PHE A 384 -0.26 -18.67 -1.87
CA PHE A 384 0.30 -18.75 -0.52
C PHE A 384 1.41 -17.71 -0.40
N ILE A 385 1.23 -16.74 0.51
CA ILE A 385 2.17 -15.63 0.74
C ILE A 385 2.30 -15.42 2.24
N ASP A 386 3.53 -15.37 2.73
CA ASP A 386 3.83 -15.01 4.12
C ASP A 386 4.37 -13.58 4.19
N TYR A 387 3.48 -12.61 4.45
CA TYR A 387 3.87 -11.19 4.54
C TYR A 387 4.80 -10.91 5.73
N SER A 388 4.79 -11.73 6.78
CA SER A 388 5.70 -11.59 7.93
C SER A 388 7.16 -11.91 7.58
N SER A 389 7.40 -12.54 6.42
CA SER A 389 8.74 -12.87 5.92
C SER A 389 9.42 -11.71 5.18
N ALA A 390 8.72 -10.62 4.89
CA ALA A 390 9.30 -9.41 4.30
C ALA A 390 10.41 -8.84 5.18
N LYS A 391 11.42 -8.20 4.56
CA LYS A 391 12.58 -7.66 5.27
C LYS A 391 13.00 -6.32 4.73
N LEU A 392 13.40 -5.46 5.65
CA LEU A 392 14.03 -4.17 5.40
C LEU A 392 15.52 -4.23 5.74
N LYS A 393 16.34 -3.49 4.99
CA LYS A 393 17.75 -3.22 5.27
C LYS A 393 18.07 -1.79 4.88
N SER A 394 18.79 -1.07 5.72
CA SER A 394 19.36 0.24 5.40
C SER A 394 20.75 0.35 5.99
N SER A 395 21.58 1.19 5.36
CA SER A 395 22.84 1.69 5.93
C SER A 395 22.67 3.07 6.56
N ASP A 396 21.58 3.75 6.24
CA ASP A 396 21.36 5.16 6.59
C ASP A 396 20.67 5.28 7.96
N PHE A 397 19.90 4.27 8.35
CA PHE A 397 19.17 4.24 9.61
C PHE A 397 18.94 2.79 10.13
N ASN A 398 18.52 2.67 11.39
CA ASN A 398 18.27 1.38 12.02
C ASN A 398 16.84 0.89 11.72
N VAL A 399 16.72 -0.23 11.01
CA VAL A 399 15.45 -0.89 10.64
C VAL A 399 15.07 -2.06 11.54
N SER A 400 15.67 -2.19 12.73
CA SER A 400 15.44 -3.35 13.61
C SER A 400 14.01 -3.39 14.13
N GLU A 401 13.45 -2.24 14.51
CA GLU A 401 12.09 -2.10 15.00
C GLU A 401 11.07 -2.35 13.89
N ASP A 402 11.29 -1.81 12.69
CA ASP A 402 10.45 -2.09 11.52
C ASP A 402 10.41 -3.59 11.21
N ASN A 403 11.56 -4.27 11.25
CA ASN A 403 11.61 -5.71 11.03
C ASN A 403 10.95 -6.53 12.15
N GLN A 404 10.91 -6.03 13.38
CA GLN A 404 10.13 -6.63 14.47
C GLN A 404 8.63 -6.41 14.26
N THR A 405 8.24 -5.19 13.87
CA THR A 405 6.86 -4.83 13.55
C THR A 405 6.33 -5.68 12.39
N ILE A 406 7.09 -5.86 11.30
CA ILE A 406 6.73 -6.74 10.19
C ILE A 406 6.38 -8.14 10.70
N LYS A 407 7.20 -8.72 11.58
CA LYS A 407 6.98 -10.07 12.11
C LYS A 407 5.80 -10.19 13.07
N SER A 408 5.48 -9.14 13.81
CA SER A 408 4.41 -9.15 14.81
C SER A 408 3.07 -8.69 14.26
N LEU A 409 3.07 -7.84 13.22
CA LEU A 409 1.88 -7.22 12.67
C LEU A 409 1.33 -7.98 11.45
N TYR A 410 2.22 -8.58 10.64
CA TYR A 410 1.82 -9.27 9.42
C TYR A 410 1.78 -10.79 9.59
N GLN A 411 1.00 -11.44 8.73
CA GLN A 411 0.77 -12.88 8.76
C GLN A 411 0.88 -13.52 7.37
N ASN A 412 0.88 -14.85 7.36
CA ASN A 412 0.68 -15.63 6.15
C ASN A 412 -0.78 -15.51 5.69
N THR A 413 -0.96 -15.38 4.39
CA THR A 413 -2.27 -15.18 3.74
C THR A 413 -2.50 -16.18 2.63
N ILE A 414 -3.77 -16.49 2.44
CA ILE A 414 -4.24 -17.27 1.29
C ILE A 414 -5.13 -16.35 0.45
N ASN A 415 -4.75 -16.19 -0.83
CA ASN A 415 -5.59 -15.54 -1.81
C ASN A 415 -6.21 -16.61 -2.72
N PHE A 416 -7.46 -16.43 -3.15
CA PHE A 416 -8.06 -17.32 -4.11
C PHE A 416 -8.77 -16.58 -5.24
N ARG A 417 -8.78 -17.19 -6.41
CA ARG A 417 -9.37 -16.64 -7.62
C ARG A 417 -10.13 -17.72 -8.36
N VAL A 418 -11.28 -17.37 -8.89
CA VAL A 418 -12.09 -18.25 -9.75
C VAL A 418 -12.53 -17.47 -10.97
N GLY A 419 -12.38 -18.08 -12.13
CA GLY A 419 -12.79 -17.48 -13.40
C GLY A 419 -13.44 -18.48 -14.33
N SER A 420 -14.35 -18.02 -15.18
CA SER A 420 -15.01 -18.83 -16.20
C SER A 420 -15.06 -18.10 -17.54
N GLU A 421 -14.97 -18.85 -18.63
CA GLU A 421 -15.14 -18.38 -19.99
C GLU A 421 -16.13 -19.27 -20.73
N ILE A 422 -17.12 -18.65 -21.36
CA ILE A 422 -18.02 -19.29 -22.33
C ILE A 422 -17.64 -18.82 -23.73
N ARG A 423 -17.55 -19.76 -24.67
CA ARG A 423 -17.16 -19.53 -26.06
C ARG A 423 -18.35 -19.69 -26.97
N LEU A 424 -18.69 -18.63 -27.67
CA LEU A 424 -19.79 -18.55 -28.64
C LEU A 424 -19.22 -18.12 -29.98
N ASP A 425 -18.75 -19.09 -30.76
CA ASP A 425 -18.02 -18.90 -32.02
C ASP A 425 -16.83 -17.91 -31.89
N ALA A 426 -16.95 -16.69 -32.42
CA ALA A 426 -15.94 -15.64 -32.29
C ALA A 426 -16.02 -14.88 -30.95
N PHE A 427 -17.14 -14.95 -30.25
CA PHE A 427 -17.35 -14.20 -29.00
C PHE A 427 -16.96 -15.00 -27.76
N ARG A 428 -16.57 -14.27 -26.74
CA ARG A 428 -16.19 -14.80 -25.41
C ARG A 428 -16.93 -14.00 -24.34
N LEU A 429 -17.58 -14.73 -23.42
CA LEU A 429 -18.17 -14.15 -22.23
C LEU A 429 -17.38 -14.66 -21.01
N ARG A 430 -16.99 -13.76 -20.12
CA ARG A 430 -16.15 -14.08 -18.95
C ARG A 430 -16.72 -13.50 -17.68
N GLY A 431 -16.49 -14.20 -16.59
CA GLY A 431 -16.78 -13.74 -15.26
C GLY A 431 -15.77 -14.30 -14.28
N GLY A 432 -15.49 -13.54 -13.24
CA GLY A 432 -14.52 -13.94 -12.24
C GLY A 432 -14.78 -13.33 -10.88
N TYR A 433 -14.22 -13.97 -9.88
CA TYR A 433 -14.18 -13.50 -8.49
C TYR A 433 -12.77 -13.71 -7.94
N SER A 434 -12.29 -12.75 -7.16
CA SER A 434 -11.07 -12.93 -6.38
C SER A 434 -11.23 -12.39 -4.96
N TYR A 435 -10.53 -13.06 -4.06
CA TYR A 435 -10.39 -12.69 -2.66
C TYR A 435 -8.91 -12.65 -2.30
N GLU A 436 -8.45 -11.52 -1.80
CA GLU A 436 -7.13 -11.37 -1.25
C GLU A 436 -7.26 -11.28 0.27
N GLY A 437 -6.61 -12.22 0.97
CA GLY A 437 -6.70 -12.33 2.42
C GLY A 437 -6.11 -11.11 3.14
N ASP A 438 -6.53 -10.92 4.38
CA ASP A 438 -6.00 -9.87 5.25
C ASP A 438 -4.55 -10.17 5.62
N PRO A 439 -3.59 -9.28 5.28
CA PRO A 439 -2.19 -9.46 5.62
C PRO A 439 -1.86 -9.16 7.09
N TYR A 440 -2.78 -8.57 7.85
CA TYR A 440 -2.56 -8.21 9.25
C TYR A 440 -2.99 -9.33 10.19
N LEU A 441 -2.21 -9.57 11.24
CA LEU A 441 -2.53 -10.54 12.27
C LEU A 441 -3.69 -10.06 13.17
N SER A 442 -3.70 -8.77 13.48
CA SER A 442 -4.75 -8.12 14.27
C SER A 442 -4.75 -6.62 13.99
N SER A 443 -5.72 -6.13 13.25
CA SER A 443 -5.84 -4.71 12.88
C SER A 443 -7.16 -4.07 13.34
N GLY A 444 -8.03 -4.85 13.98
CA GLY A 444 -9.37 -4.38 14.39
C GLY A 444 -10.38 -4.23 13.25
N ILE A 445 -9.93 -4.30 11.99
CA ILE A 445 -10.76 -4.23 10.78
C ILE A 445 -10.37 -5.34 9.79
N ASP A 446 -11.27 -5.67 8.86
CA ASP A 446 -11.00 -6.60 7.75
C ASP A 446 -10.34 -5.85 6.58
N ASN A 447 -9.03 -6.05 6.38
CA ASN A 447 -8.24 -5.48 5.28
C ASN A 447 -8.20 -6.39 4.04
N SER A 448 -9.07 -7.38 3.96
CA SER A 448 -9.20 -8.23 2.77
C SER A 448 -9.72 -7.43 1.58
N ILE A 449 -9.32 -7.82 0.36
CA ILE A 449 -9.82 -7.21 -0.87
C ILE A 449 -10.71 -8.21 -1.60
N LYS A 450 -11.94 -7.80 -1.89
CA LYS A 450 -12.93 -8.58 -2.64
C LYS A 450 -13.11 -7.97 -4.00
N LYS A 451 -13.04 -8.79 -5.07
CA LYS A 451 -13.17 -8.31 -6.45
C LYS A 451 -14.16 -9.18 -7.22
N ILE A 452 -15.01 -8.52 -8.00
CA ILE A 452 -15.91 -9.16 -8.97
C ILE A 452 -15.55 -8.61 -10.34
N SER A 453 -15.46 -9.50 -11.33
CA SER A 453 -15.08 -9.12 -12.68
C SER A 453 -16.00 -9.72 -13.73
N ALA A 454 -16.15 -9.00 -14.83
CA ALA A 454 -16.85 -9.45 -16.03
C ALA A 454 -16.10 -8.97 -17.26
N GLY A 455 -16.31 -9.65 -18.41
CA GLY A 455 -15.71 -9.22 -19.65
C GLY A 455 -16.30 -9.88 -20.89
N LEU A 456 -16.08 -9.20 -21.99
CA LEU A 456 -16.46 -9.64 -23.33
C LEU A 456 -15.22 -9.69 -24.20
N GLY A 457 -15.17 -10.64 -25.13
CA GLY A 457 -14.09 -10.76 -26.09
C GLY A 457 -14.61 -11.09 -27.47
N TYR A 458 -13.94 -10.57 -28.48
CA TYR A 458 -14.06 -10.98 -29.86
C TYR A 458 -12.70 -11.48 -30.35
N ARG A 459 -12.67 -12.64 -31.01
CA ARG A 459 -11.43 -13.24 -31.50
C ARG A 459 -11.65 -13.90 -32.87
N ASN A 460 -10.79 -13.58 -33.80
CA ASN A 460 -10.63 -14.28 -35.05
C ASN A 460 -9.19 -14.82 -35.21
N GLN A 461 -8.79 -15.20 -36.41
CA GLN A 461 -7.45 -15.74 -36.68
C GLN A 461 -6.35 -14.66 -36.65
N GLU A 462 -6.68 -13.42 -37.02
CA GLU A 462 -5.72 -12.32 -37.18
C GLU A 462 -5.61 -11.45 -35.94
N PHE A 463 -6.73 -11.14 -35.29
CA PHE A 463 -6.76 -10.23 -34.15
C PHE A 463 -7.80 -10.64 -33.09
N PHE A 464 -7.67 -10.03 -31.93
CA PHE A 464 -8.70 -10.10 -30.88
C PHE A 464 -8.83 -8.77 -30.15
N VAL A 465 -10.03 -8.55 -29.61
CA VAL A 465 -10.33 -7.43 -28.72
C VAL A 465 -11.07 -7.99 -27.51
N ASP A 466 -10.55 -7.71 -26.35
CA ASP A 466 -11.16 -8.09 -25.07
C ASP A 466 -11.45 -6.82 -24.24
N VAL A 467 -12.61 -6.76 -23.59
CA VAL A 467 -13.01 -5.69 -22.67
C VAL A 467 -13.29 -6.31 -21.32
N SER A 468 -12.89 -5.66 -20.25
CA SER A 468 -13.17 -6.08 -18.88
C SER A 468 -13.57 -4.92 -17.99
N ALA A 469 -14.38 -5.23 -16.98
CA ALA A 469 -14.68 -4.39 -15.83
C ALA A 469 -14.42 -5.19 -14.55
N VAL A 470 -13.68 -4.61 -13.62
CA VAL A 470 -13.35 -5.20 -12.31
C VAL A 470 -13.77 -4.22 -11.22
N HIS A 471 -14.68 -4.63 -10.36
CA HIS A 471 -15.05 -3.87 -9.18
C HIS A 471 -14.36 -4.48 -7.95
N SER A 472 -13.61 -3.65 -7.22
CA SER A 472 -12.88 -4.03 -6.01
C SER A 472 -13.39 -3.24 -4.82
N LYS A 473 -13.42 -3.87 -3.64
CA LYS A 473 -13.83 -3.27 -2.38
C LYS A 473 -12.93 -3.74 -1.25
N TRP A 474 -12.48 -2.79 -0.39
CA TRP A 474 -11.72 -3.06 0.83
C TRP A 474 -11.89 -1.92 1.84
N ASN A 475 -11.56 -2.18 3.10
CA ASN A 475 -11.59 -1.19 4.16
C ASN A 475 -10.17 -0.82 4.59
N THR A 476 -10.03 0.40 5.10
CA THR A 476 -8.82 0.88 5.76
C THR A 476 -9.20 1.68 7.00
N ALA A 477 -8.33 1.69 8.01
CA ALA A 477 -8.44 2.55 9.17
C ALA A 477 -7.18 3.40 9.27
N ARG A 478 -7.32 4.65 9.68
CA ARG A 478 -6.21 5.57 9.86
C ARG A 478 -6.43 6.45 11.07
N SER A 479 -5.38 6.60 11.88
CA SER A 479 -5.33 7.56 12.98
C SER A 479 -4.29 8.63 12.63
N PRO A 480 -4.66 9.92 12.55
CA PRO A 480 -3.73 11.00 12.22
C PRO A 480 -2.66 11.19 13.30
N TYR A 481 -2.99 10.93 14.55
CA TYR A 481 -2.08 11.02 15.69
C TYR A 481 -2.48 10.05 16.79
N THR A 482 -1.60 9.88 17.77
CA THR A 482 -1.87 9.12 19.01
C THR A 482 -1.39 9.96 20.19
N ILE A 483 -2.25 10.14 21.18
CA ILE A 483 -1.96 10.75 22.46
C ILE A 483 -1.65 9.59 23.41
N TYR A 484 -0.45 9.56 23.98
CA TYR A 484 0.00 8.46 24.83
C TYR A 484 -0.38 8.70 26.29
N SER A 485 -0.77 7.64 26.98
CA SER A 485 -0.93 7.67 28.43
C SER A 485 0.35 7.14 29.11
N PHE A 486 0.93 7.92 30.00
CA PHE A 486 2.12 7.52 30.73
C PHE A 486 1.85 6.40 31.76
N ASP A 487 0.62 6.33 32.29
CA ASP A 487 0.25 5.38 33.34
C ASP A 487 -0.19 4.03 32.79
N ASP A 488 -0.93 4.00 31.68
CA ASP A 488 -1.45 2.78 31.06
C ASP A 488 -1.56 2.94 29.54
N PRO A 489 -0.82 2.14 28.74
CA PRO A 489 -0.92 2.17 27.27
C PRO A 489 -2.34 1.86 26.73
N ASN A 490 -3.20 1.20 27.52
CA ASN A 490 -4.59 0.96 27.11
C ASN A 490 -5.45 2.24 27.13
N LEU A 491 -4.96 3.30 27.76
CA LEU A 491 -5.59 4.62 27.79
C LEU A 491 -5.09 5.56 26.69
N ASN A 492 -4.30 5.05 25.74
CA ASN A 492 -3.90 5.82 24.56
C ASN A 492 -5.13 6.23 23.75
N ILE A 493 -5.16 7.48 23.29
CA ILE A 493 -6.23 8.03 22.48
C ILE A 493 -5.74 8.15 21.03
N SER A 494 -6.35 7.40 20.13
CA SER A 494 -6.04 7.42 18.69
C SER A 494 -7.35 7.66 17.91
N PRO A 495 -7.68 8.93 17.62
CA PRO A 495 -8.83 9.22 16.77
C PRO A 495 -8.70 8.48 15.45
N THR A 496 -9.70 7.68 15.08
CA THR A 496 -9.57 6.78 13.92
C THR A 496 -10.67 7.06 12.91
N ALA A 497 -10.27 7.34 11.68
CA ALA A 497 -11.13 7.38 10.52
C ALA A 497 -11.21 5.99 9.89
N PHE A 498 -12.42 5.53 9.61
CA PHE A 498 -12.70 4.28 8.89
C PHE A 498 -13.08 4.61 7.46
N THR A 499 -12.38 4.03 6.49
CA THR A 499 -12.64 4.31 5.08
C THR A 499 -13.00 3.04 4.32
N GLU A 500 -14.16 3.07 3.67
CA GLU A 500 -14.56 2.08 2.67
C GLU A 500 -14.04 2.53 1.31
N ASN A 501 -13.19 1.69 0.71
CA ASN A 501 -12.57 1.97 -0.59
C ASN A 501 -13.24 1.13 -1.67
N LYS A 502 -13.58 1.75 -2.79
CA LYS A 502 -14.16 1.13 -3.98
C LYS A 502 -13.34 1.53 -5.19
N ASN A 503 -13.00 0.57 -6.04
CA ASN A 503 -12.33 0.85 -7.32
C ASN A 503 -13.01 0.09 -8.45
N LEU A 504 -13.40 0.81 -9.51
CA LEU A 504 -13.84 0.23 -10.77
C LEU A 504 -12.73 0.41 -11.80
N ASN A 505 -12.16 -0.70 -12.26
CA ASN A 505 -11.19 -0.72 -13.34
C ASN A 505 -11.84 -1.20 -14.63
N VAL A 506 -11.72 -0.42 -15.71
CA VAL A 506 -12.18 -0.79 -17.05
C VAL A 506 -10.97 -0.87 -17.97
N SER A 507 -10.78 -2.02 -18.61
CA SER A 507 -9.63 -2.27 -19.49
C SER A 507 -10.06 -2.79 -20.84
N VAL A 508 -9.31 -2.43 -21.88
CA VAL A 508 -9.49 -2.94 -23.25
C VAL A 508 -8.16 -3.50 -23.74
N THR A 509 -8.13 -4.76 -24.18
CA THR A 509 -6.94 -5.36 -24.81
C THR A 509 -7.14 -5.48 -26.29
N PHE A 510 -6.21 -4.97 -27.05
CA PHE A 510 -6.06 -5.21 -28.48
C PHE A 510 -4.90 -6.19 -28.70
N GLY A 511 -5.12 -7.24 -29.48
CA GLY A 511 -4.08 -8.21 -29.81
C GLY A 511 -4.09 -8.55 -31.29
N VAL A 512 -2.90 -8.69 -31.88
CA VAL A 512 -2.70 -9.05 -33.30
C VAL A 512 -1.76 -10.25 -33.35
N ASN A 513 -2.18 -11.29 -34.09
CA ASN A 513 -1.38 -12.48 -34.40
C ASN A 513 -0.55 -12.26 -35.65
N PHE A 514 0.70 -12.76 -35.67
CA PHE A 514 1.59 -12.66 -36.84
C PHE A 514 2.52 -13.86 -36.94
#